data_50003089a795265fcb3e8acdb0d0ead1
#
_entry.id   50003089a795265fcb3e8acdb0d0ead1
#
_cell.length_a   1.000
_cell.length_b   1.000
_cell.length_c   1.000
_cell.angle_alpha   90.00
_cell.angle_beta   90.00
_cell.angle_gamma   90.00
#
_symmetry.space_group_name_H-M   'P 1'
#
loop_
_entity.id
_entity.type
_entity.pdbx_description
1 polymer ?
#
loop_
_entity_poly.entity_id
_entity_poly.type
_entity_poly.pdbx_seq_one_letter_code
_entity_poly.pdbx_strand_id
1 'polypeptide(L)'
;MKINQIIRQRRRELSLTQEQVAAYLGVSTPAVNKWEKGSTYPDITLLPALARLLRTDLNTLLSFQEDLSDVEIETFVDHLDQMVQEQGYQAAFQSAWGKVQEYPTCEALLYSAALYLEGALSLYPVQQPEEYQTTLETWYQRLARSDTQEIRDTAVGMLISYARNRGEFSKAEELIQTLPDSPIDKEEQLAILYQRQGKYEQAQGIWEHRILHGVTEIQTALMNKLEWALLRKRPQEAEALADLYETVTSLFCFPGWMRYNARLQIALDAQDGDACFAILSQMLPAMKETWDPQTHPLYASADDAGGSTFLSSRLADTFCFELSTHEEYAFLRDRADFNALMETVGHRS
;
A
#
# COMPACT_ATOMS: atom_id res chain seq x y z
N MET A 1 -15.94 -2.61 -23.67
CA MET A 1 -16.31 -3.03 -25.07
C MET A 1 -15.92 -1.92 -26.04
N LYS A 2 -15.50 -2.21 -27.28
CA LYS A 2 -15.18 -1.15 -28.25
C LYS A 2 -16.45 -0.66 -28.95
N ILE A 3 -16.52 0.63 -29.30
CA ILE A 3 -17.67 1.28 -29.95
C ILE A 3 -18.28 0.48 -31.12
N ASN A 4 -17.45 -0.17 -31.94
CA ASN A 4 -17.89 -0.99 -33.07
C ASN A 4 -18.74 -2.21 -32.60
N GLN A 5 -18.39 -2.81 -31.48
CA GLN A 5 -19.12 -3.93 -30.90
C GLN A 5 -20.47 -3.46 -30.33
N ILE A 6 -20.49 -2.30 -29.68
CA ILE A 6 -21.71 -1.73 -29.11
C ILE A 6 -22.70 -1.34 -30.20
N ILE A 7 -22.23 -0.65 -31.28
CA ILE A 7 -23.08 -0.32 -32.44
C ILE A 7 -23.74 -1.58 -32.99
N ARG A 8 -22.94 -2.64 -33.22
CA ARG A 8 -23.45 -3.90 -33.80
C ARG A 8 -24.39 -4.62 -32.83
N GLN A 9 -24.09 -4.67 -31.53
CA GLN A 9 -24.91 -5.29 -30.53
C GLN A 9 -26.26 -4.60 -30.40
N ARG A 10 -26.25 -3.28 -30.11
CA ARG A 10 -27.48 -2.49 -29.94
C ARG A 10 -28.38 -2.49 -31.18
N ARG A 11 -27.79 -2.39 -32.37
CA ARG A 11 -28.54 -2.52 -33.60
C ARG A 11 -29.28 -3.87 -33.67
N ARG A 12 -28.62 -4.98 -33.34
CA ARG A 12 -29.21 -6.32 -33.34
C ARG A 12 -30.29 -6.48 -32.31
N GLU A 13 -30.06 -6.01 -31.09
CA GLU A 13 -31.06 -6.01 -30.02
C GLU A 13 -32.35 -5.30 -30.41
N LEU A 14 -32.23 -4.23 -31.18
CA LEU A 14 -33.35 -3.48 -31.71
C LEU A 14 -33.87 -4.02 -33.06
N SER A 15 -33.37 -5.15 -33.56
CA SER A 15 -33.74 -5.77 -34.84
C SER A 15 -33.61 -4.83 -36.04
N LEU A 16 -32.71 -3.87 -35.98
CA LEU A 16 -32.45 -2.94 -37.08
C LEU A 16 -31.49 -3.56 -38.10
N THR A 17 -31.70 -3.25 -39.40
CA THR A 17 -30.73 -3.56 -40.45
C THR A 17 -29.66 -2.45 -40.54
N GLN A 18 -28.52 -2.72 -41.16
CA GLN A 18 -27.50 -1.70 -41.41
C GLN A 18 -28.04 -0.61 -42.37
N GLU A 19 -28.93 -0.96 -43.31
CA GLU A 19 -29.60 -0.02 -44.19
C GLU A 19 -30.51 0.96 -43.44
N GLN A 20 -31.27 0.45 -42.47
CA GLN A 20 -32.14 1.30 -41.66
C GLN A 20 -31.34 2.27 -40.78
N VAL A 21 -30.23 1.84 -40.23
CA VAL A 21 -29.31 2.74 -39.50
C VAL A 21 -28.73 3.79 -40.45
N ALA A 22 -28.27 3.36 -41.60
CA ALA A 22 -27.71 4.25 -42.62
C ALA A 22 -28.74 5.30 -43.10
N ALA A 23 -29.96 4.86 -43.40
CA ALA A 23 -31.04 5.76 -43.80
C ALA A 23 -31.40 6.80 -42.74
N TYR A 24 -31.45 6.39 -41.48
CA TYR A 24 -31.75 7.29 -40.35
C TYR A 24 -30.67 8.36 -40.17
N LEU A 25 -29.40 7.99 -40.36
CA LEU A 25 -28.26 8.88 -40.15
C LEU A 25 -27.85 9.66 -41.39
N GLY A 26 -28.47 9.41 -42.54
CA GLY A 26 -28.12 10.06 -43.82
C GLY A 26 -26.75 9.64 -44.37
N VAL A 27 -26.34 8.40 -44.09
CA VAL A 27 -25.05 7.85 -44.53
C VAL A 27 -25.24 6.63 -45.44
N SER A 28 -24.17 6.12 -46.04
CA SER A 28 -24.25 4.88 -46.83
C SER A 28 -24.18 3.62 -45.96
N THR A 29 -24.88 2.56 -46.41
CA THR A 29 -24.83 1.24 -45.73
C THR A 29 -23.40 0.71 -45.58
N PRO A 30 -22.48 0.85 -46.58
CA PRO A 30 -21.08 0.48 -46.41
C PRO A 30 -20.37 1.24 -45.29
N ALA A 31 -20.76 2.48 -44.98
CA ALA A 31 -20.18 3.22 -43.86
C ALA A 31 -20.53 2.55 -42.52
N VAL A 32 -21.81 2.22 -42.31
CA VAL A 32 -22.26 1.49 -41.11
C VAL A 32 -21.55 0.14 -40.98
N ASN A 33 -21.38 -0.59 -42.09
CA ASN A 33 -20.64 -1.86 -42.09
C ASN A 33 -19.18 -1.69 -41.64
N LYS A 34 -18.50 -0.62 -42.13
CA LYS A 34 -17.13 -0.28 -41.72
C LYS A 34 -17.05 0.07 -40.24
N TRP A 35 -18.03 0.79 -39.70
CA TRP A 35 -18.10 1.10 -38.26
C TRP A 35 -18.22 -0.16 -37.42
N GLU A 36 -19.12 -1.09 -37.77
CA GLU A 36 -19.32 -2.36 -37.06
C GLU A 36 -18.14 -3.33 -37.16
N LYS A 37 -17.33 -3.19 -38.26
CA LYS A 37 -16.08 -3.92 -38.41
C LYS A 37 -14.89 -3.28 -37.69
N GLY A 38 -15.07 -2.02 -37.22
CA GLY A 38 -13.98 -1.26 -36.58
C GLY A 38 -12.94 -0.72 -37.55
N SER A 39 -13.24 -0.73 -38.88
CA SER A 39 -12.35 -0.20 -39.93
C SER A 39 -12.37 1.33 -40.00
N THR A 40 -13.46 1.94 -39.59
CA THR A 40 -13.62 3.41 -39.47
C THR A 40 -14.56 3.70 -38.29
N TYR A 41 -14.58 4.96 -37.85
CA TYR A 41 -15.47 5.44 -36.81
C TYR A 41 -16.58 6.34 -37.42
N PRO A 42 -17.77 6.43 -36.77
CA PRO A 42 -18.74 7.46 -37.08
C PRO A 42 -18.13 8.85 -36.88
N ASP A 43 -18.57 9.81 -37.71
CA ASP A 43 -18.26 11.21 -37.45
C ASP A 43 -18.85 11.65 -36.10
N ILE A 44 -18.13 12.50 -35.36
CA ILE A 44 -18.53 12.95 -34.04
C ILE A 44 -19.91 13.61 -34.05
N THR A 45 -20.27 14.30 -35.13
CA THR A 45 -21.56 14.97 -35.32
C THR A 45 -22.74 13.98 -35.42
N LEU A 46 -22.48 12.73 -35.80
CA LEU A 46 -23.47 11.68 -35.93
C LEU A 46 -23.71 10.91 -34.63
N LEU A 47 -22.77 10.99 -33.66
CA LEU A 47 -22.85 10.23 -32.41
C LEU A 47 -24.14 10.49 -31.62
N PRO A 48 -24.65 11.75 -31.48
CA PRO A 48 -25.90 12.00 -30.77
C PRO A 48 -27.12 11.38 -31.44
N ALA A 49 -27.17 11.37 -32.77
CA ALA A 49 -28.25 10.75 -33.53
C ALA A 49 -28.17 9.21 -33.47
N LEU A 50 -26.97 8.67 -33.59
CA LEU A 50 -26.69 7.25 -33.47
C LEU A 50 -27.07 6.71 -32.06
N ALA A 51 -26.70 7.42 -30.99
CA ALA A 51 -27.02 7.06 -29.62
C ALA A 51 -28.55 7.02 -29.40
N ARG A 52 -29.28 8.02 -29.89
CA ARG A 52 -30.77 8.04 -29.84
C ARG A 52 -31.38 6.88 -30.61
N LEU A 53 -30.91 6.60 -31.81
CA LEU A 53 -31.41 5.49 -32.64
C LEU A 53 -31.18 4.13 -31.93
N LEU A 54 -29.99 3.96 -31.35
CA LEU A 54 -29.59 2.74 -30.66
C LEU A 54 -30.10 2.65 -29.19
N ARG A 55 -30.90 3.66 -28.77
CA ARG A 55 -31.45 3.75 -27.42
C ARG A 55 -30.38 3.56 -26.33
N THR A 56 -29.27 4.26 -26.46
CA THR A 56 -28.16 4.28 -25.53
C THR A 56 -27.70 5.71 -25.28
N ASP A 57 -26.95 5.94 -24.24
CA ASP A 57 -26.26 7.20 -23.98
C ASP A 57 -24.89 7.24 -24.70
N LEU A 58 -24.29 8.44 -24.77
CA LEU A 58 -23.03 8.62 -25.46
C LEU A 58 -21.86 7.94 -24.75
N ASN A 59 -21.86 7.91 -23.42
CA ASN A 59 -20.78 7.29 -22.67
C ASN A 59 -20.76 5.77 -22.89
N THR A 60 -21.93 5.14 -22.82
CA THR A 60 -22.09 3.73 -23.17
C THR A 60 -21.69 3.46 -24.63
N LEU A 61 -22.14 4.30 -25.57
CA LEU A 61 -21.82 4.14 -27.01
C LEU A 61 -20.32 4.22 -27.28
N LEU A 62 -19.62 5.13 -26.58
CA LEU A 62 -18.18 5.35 -26.72
C LEU A 62 -17.35 4.40 -25.84
N SER A 63 -18.00 3.60 -24.98
CA SER A 63 -17.34 2.86 -23.89
C SER A 63 -16.51 3.79 -23.00
N PHE A 64 -16.99 5.00 -22.78
CA PHE A 64 -16.30 5.96 -21.93
C PHE A 64 -16.58 5.60 -20.47
N GLN A 65 -15.55 5.35 -19.73
CA GLN A 65 -15.54 5.30 -18.27
C GLN A 65 -14.74 6.50 -17.80
N GLU A 66 -15.35 7.30 -16.95
CA GLU A 66 -14.69 8.45 -16.34
C GLU A 66 -13.64 7.98 -15.36
N ASP A 67 -14.00 6.98 -14.54
CA ASP A 67 -13.15 6.38 -13.51
C ASP A 67 -13.17 4.86 -13.60
N LEU A 68 -12.14 4.23 -13.03
CA LEU A 68 -12.11 2.79 -12.82
C LEU A 68 -12.96 2.40 -11.59
N SER A 69 -13.57 1.22 -11.63
CA SER A 69 -14.21 0.62 -10.47
C SER A 69 -13.17 0.13 -9.45
N ASP A 70 -13.57 -0.03 -8.19
CA ASP A 70 -12.70 -0.53 -7.12
C ASP A 70 -12.03 -1.87 -7.50
N VAL A 71 -12.79 -2.80 -8.07
CA VAL A 71 -12.28 -4.11 -8.53
C VAL A 71 -11.24 -3.98 -9.64
N GLU A 72 -11.41 -3.02 -10.56
CA GLU A 72 -10.42 -2.77 -11.61
C GLU A 72 -9.14 -2.15 -11.03
N ILE A 73 -9.27 -1.29 -10.01
CA ILE A 73 -8.15 -0.69 -9.29
C ILE A 73 -7.38 -1.76 -8.50
N GLU A 74 -8.08 -2.61 -7.74
CA GLU A 74 -7.47 -3.74 -7.01
C GLU A 74 -6.71 -4.68 -7.97
N THR A 75 -7.37 -5.10 -9.05
CA THR A 75 -6.74 -5.95 -10.07
C THR A 75 -5.50 -5.28 -10.69
N PHE A 76 -5.53 -3.97 -10.86
CA PHE A 76 -4.38 -3.23 -11.38
C PHE A 76 -3.24 -3.16 -10.36
N VAL A 77 -3.53 -2.96 -9.09
CA VAL A 77 -2.52 -2.97 -8.00
C VAL A 77 -1.87 -4.35 -7.88
N ASP A 78 -2.66 -5.44 -7.93
CA ASP A 78 -2.14 -6.81 -7.96
C ASP A 78 -1.20 -7.03 -9.15
N HIS A 79 -1.57 -6.47 -10.31
CA HIS A 79 -0.71 -6.54 -11.48
C HIS A 79 0.60 -5.76 -11.30
N LEU A 80 0.56 -4.60 -10.63
CA LEU A 80 1.78 -3.86 -10.28
C LEU A 80 2.70 -4.69 -9.38
N ASP A 81 2.14 -5.41 -8.40
CA ASP A 81 2.93 -6.29 -7.52
C ASP A 81 3.63 -7.40 -8.31
N GLN A 82 2.92 -8.08 -9.22
CA GLN A 82 3.52 -9.05 -10.10
C GLN A 82 4.63 -8.44 -10.98
N MET A 83 4.41 -7.25 -11.52
CA MET A 83 5.42 -6.57 -12.34
C MET A 83 6.68 -6.20 -11.53
N VAL A 84 6.53 -5.75 -10.28
CA VAL A 84 7.70 -5.48 -9.42
C VAL A 84 8.53 -6.73 -9.23
N GLN A 85 7.88 -7.89 -9.01
CA GLN A 85 8.54 -9.17 -8.79
C GLN A 85 9.23 -9.71 -10.06
N GLU A 86 8.57 -9.62 -11.21
CA GLU A 86 9.05 -10.24 -12.45
C GLU A 86 9.95 -9.33 -13.29
N GLN A 87 9.69 -8.01 -13.28
CA GLN A 87 10.30 -7.04 -14.19
C GLN A 87 10.99 -5.88 -13.44
N GLY A 88 10.85 -5.81 -12.12
CA GLY A 88 11.42 -4.77 -11.27
C GLY A 88 10.54 -3.53 -11.13
N TYR A 89 10.89 -2.73 -10.11
CA TYR A 89 10.14 -1.54 -9.70
C TYR A 89 9.93 -0.52 -10.84
N GLN A 90 10.95 -0.27 -11.66
CA GLN A 90 10.87 0.70 -12.76
C GLN A 90 9.73 0.37 -13.74
N ALA A 91 9.57 -0.91 -14.09
CA ALA A 91 8.51 -1.34 -15.03
C ALA A 91 7.12 -1.12 -14.42
N ALA A 92 6.93 -1.46 -13.16
CA ALA A 92 5.68 -1.24 -12.44
C ALA A 92 5.36 0.26 -12.31
N PHE A 93 6.36 1.08 -11.98
CA PHE A 93 6.20 2.53 -11.90
C PHE A 93 5.76 3.14 -13.25
N GLN A 94 6.38 2.73 -14.36
CA GLN A 94 6.00 3.21 -15.70
C GLN A 94 4.57 2.78 -16.06
N SER A 95 4.18 1.55 -15.70
CA SER A 95 2.80 1.06 -15.90
C SER A 95 1.80 1.89 -15.10
N ALA A 96 2.09 2.15 -13.81
CA ALA A 96 1.24 2.98 -12.95
C ALA A 96 1.14 4.42 -13.49
N TRP A 97 2.26 5.01 -13.89
CA TRP A 97 2.28 6.34 -14.52
C TRP A 97 1.39 6.40 -15.76
N GLY A 98 1.53 5.43 -16.67
CA GLY A 98 0.70 5.34 -17.87
C GLY A 98 -0.79 5.23 -17.56
N LYS A 99 -1.15 4.41 -16.56
CA LYS A 99 -2.54 4.21 -16.15
C LYS A 99 -3.14 5.46 -15.50
N VAL A 100 -2.37 6.17 -14.69
CA VAL A 100 -2.78 7.46 -14.10
C VAL A 100 -2.98 8.53 -15.17
N GLN A 101 -2.18 8.51 -16.24
CA GLN A 101 -2.38 9.43 -17.37
C GLN A 101 -3.62 9.07 -18.23
N GLU A 102 -3.98 7.79 -18.30
CA GLU A 102 -5.19 7.32 -18.98
C GLU A 102 -6.47 7.75 -18.22
N TYR A 103 -6.42 7.76 -16.88
CA TYR A 103 -7.54 8.14 -16.00
C TYR A 103 -7.14 9.31 -15.08
N PRO A 104 -6.92 10.50 -15.62
CA PRO A 104 -6.33 11.60 -14.88
C PRO A 104 -7.22 12.15 -13.75
N THR A 105 -8.52 11.87 -13.76
CA THR A 105 -9.49 12.32 -12.75
C THR A 105 -9.76 11.28 -11.67
N CYS A 106 -9.37 10.02 -11.90
CA CYS A 106 -9.61 8.92 -10.95
C CYS A 106 -8.68 9.03 -9.72
N GLU A 107 -9.16 9.67 -8.66
CA GLU A 107 -8.39 9.85 -7.43
C GLU A 107 -8.12 8.52 -6.73
N ALA A 108 -9.06 7.57 -6.75
CA ALA A 108 -8.91 6.26 -6.12
C ALA A 108 -7.76 5.46 -6.79
N LEU A 109 -7.64 5.51 -8.12
CA LEU A 109 -6.51 4.90 -8.84
C LEU A 109 -5.19 5.55 -8.42
N LEU A 110 -5.13 6.89 -8.44
CA LEU A 110 -3.93 7.65 -8.08
C LEU A 110 -3.49 7.31 -6.65
N TYR A 111 -4.44 7.26 -5.72
CA TYR A 111 -4.21 6.93 -4.32
C TYR A 111 -3.65 5.52 -4.14
N SER A 112 -4.34 4.51 -4.69
CA SER A 112 -3.92 3.11 -4.56
C SER A 112 -2.56 2.85 -5.22
N ALA A 113 -2.32 3.43 -6.41
CA ALA A 113 -1.04 3.31 -7.08
C ALA A 113 0.11 4.00 -6.31
N ALA A 114 -0.15 5.19 -5.73
CA ALA A 114 0.85 5.90 -4.93
C ALA A 114 1.22 5.12 -3.67
N LEU A 115 0.23 4.63 -2.91
CA LEU A 115 0.48 3.85 -1.70
C LEU A 115 1.25 2.55 -1.99
N TYR A 116 0.82 1.81 -3.03
CA TYR A 116 1.50 0.58 -3.42
C TYR A 116 2.97 0.85 -3.79
N LEU A 117 3.22 1.83 -4.66
CA LEU A 117 4.58 2.15 -5.12
C LEU A 117 5.46 2.68 -3.99
N GLU A 118 4.93 3.45 -3.05
CA GLU A 118 5.66 3.91 -1.86
C GLU A 118 6.06 2.73 -0.97
N GLY A 119 5.12 1.82 -0.72
CA GLY A 119 5.41 0.58 0.02
C GLY A 119 6.46 -0.28 -0.68
N ALA A 120 6.36 -0.42 -2.00
CA ALA A 120 7.31 -1.18 -2.79
C ALA A 120 8.72 -0.57 -2.80
N LEU A 121 8.86 0.77 -2.70
CA LEU A 121 10.18 1.41 -2.52
C LEU A 121 10.89 0.99 -1.23
N SER A 122 10.12 0.67 -0.20
CA SER A 122 10.66 0.23 1.09
C SER A 122 10.93 -1.28 1.15
N LEU A 123 10.21 -2.07 0.33
CA LEU A 123 10.26 -3.54 0.38
C LEU A 123 11.20 -4.15 -0.66
N TYR A 124 11.54 -3.42 -1.72
CA TYR A 124 12.37 -3.93 -2.80
C TYR A 124 13.63 -3.09 -2.97
N PRO A 125 14.77 -3.70 -3.32
CA PRO A 125 15.97 -2.95 -3.67
C PRO A 125 15.72 -2.16 -4.95
N VAL A 126 15.64 -0.84 -4.83
CA VAL A 126 15.40 0.08 -5.94
C VAL A 126 16.61 0.99 -6.13
N GLN A 127 17.10 1.06 -7.36
CA GLN A 127 18.19 1.99 -7.68
C GLN A 127 17.63 3.42 -7.81
N GLN A 128 18.30 4.39 -7.20
CA GLN A 128 17.94 5.82 -7.23
C GLN A 128 16.48 6.09 -6.83
N PRO A 129 16.05 5.69 -5.63
CA PRO A 129 14.65 5.82 -5.17
C PRO A 129 14.17 7.28 -5.17
N GLU A 130 15.08 8.26 -5.06
CA GLU A 130 14.77 9.69 -5.01
C GLU A 130 14.09 10.21 -6.29
N GLU A 131 14.38 9.61 -7.44
CA GLU A 131 13.73 9.98 -8.71
C GLU A 131 12.24 9.64 -8.69
N TYR A 132 11.88 8.48 -8.16
CA TYR A 132 10.50 8.03 -8.01
C TYR A 132 9.77 8.79 -6.91
N GLN A 133 10.43 9.04 -5.78
CA GLN A 133 9.88 9.79 -4.65
C GLN A 133 9.42 11.19 -5.05
N THR A 134 10.16 11.87 -5.93
CA THR A 134 9.76 13.20 -6.45
C THR A 134 8.39 13.14 -7.15
N THR A 135 8.15 12.10 -7.93
CA THR A 135 6.87 11.92 -8.62
C THR A 135 5.76 11.54 -7.64
N LEU A 136 6.03 10.61 -6.71
CA LEU A 136 5.07 10.21 -5.68
C LEU A 136 4.69 11.39 -4.79
N GLU A 137 5.65 12.24 -4.42
CA GLU A 137 5.36 13.47 -3.67
C GLU A 137 4.40 14.39 -4.46
N THR A 138 4.59 14.53 -5.76
CA THR A 138 3.67 15.31 -6.61
C THR A 138 2.26 14.71 -6.62
N TRP A 139 2.14 13.38 -6.63
CA TRP A 139 0.86 12.68 -6.52
C TRP A 139 0.21 12.92 -5.17
N TYR A 140 0.95 12.82 -4.08
CA TYR A 140 0.43 13.14 -2.74
C TYR A 140 0.04 14.60 -2.58
N GLN A 141 0.79 15.55 -3.17
CA GLN A 141 0.39 16.97 -3.18
C GLN A 141 -0.95 17.21 -3.89
N ARG A 142 -1.26 16.42 -4.91
CA ARG A 142 -2.55 16.44 -5.57
C ARG A 142 -3.63 15.80 -4.68
N LEU A 143 -3.38 14.61 -4.16
CA LEU A 143 -4.30 13.86 -3.30
C LEU A 143 -4.61 14.59 -1.98
N ALA A 144 -3.68 15.40 -1.46
CA ALA A 144 -3.89 16.25 -0.29
C ALA A 144 -4.98 17.33 -0.48
N ARG A 145 -5.49 17.49 -1.71
CA ARG A 145 -6.60 18.39 -2.05
C ARG A 145 -7.90 17.64 -2.32
N SER A 146 -7.94 16.33 -2.12
CA SER A 146 -9.11 15.50 -2.32
C SER A 146 -10.27 15.94 -1.42
N ASP A 147 -11.48 15.85 -1.94
CA ASP A 147 -12.70 16.01 -1.14
C ASP A 147 -12.93 14.80 -0.21
N THR A 148 -12.37 13.65 -0.54
CA THR A 148 -12.42 12.44 0.28
C THR A 148 -11.45 12.56 1.44
N GLN A 149 -11.97 12.63 2.67
CA GLN A 149 -11.17 12.85 3.88
C GLN A 149 -10.05 11.82 4.04
N GLU A 150 -10.34 10.54 3.88
CA GLU A 150 -9.36 9.45 4.03
C GLU A 150 -8.18 9.60 3.06
N ILE A 151 -8.45 9.87 1.79
CA ILE A 151 -7.43 10.10 0.76
C ILE A 151 -6.57 11.31 1.11
N ARG A 152 -7.24 12.42 1.48
CA ARG A 152 -6.57 13.67 1.85
C ARG A 152 -5.66 13.49 3.06
N ASP A 153 -6.17 12.90 4.14
CA ASP A 153 -5.44 12.79 5.41
C ASP A 153 -4.25 11.84 5.27
N THR A 154 -4.41 10.73 4.54
CA THR A 154 -3.29 9.82 4.21
C THR A 154 -2.22 10.53 3.37
N ALA A 155 -2.63 11.27 2.34
CA ALA A 155 -1.70 12.01 1.49
C ALA A 155 -0.93 13.08 2.28
N VAL A 156 -1.60 13.80 3.18
CA VAL A 156 -0.95 14.76 4.10
C VAL A 156 0.05 14.04 5.01
N GLY A 157 -0.29 12.86 5.53
CA GLY A 157 0.62 12.03 6.33
C GLY A 157 1.92 11.68 5.58
N MET A 158 1.81 11.32 4.30
CA MET A 158 2.98 11.04 3.46
C MET A 158 3.82 12.29 3.22
N LEU A 159 3.20 13.45 2.96
CA LEU A 159 3.91 14.72 2.80
C LEU A 159 4.62 15.15 4.09
N ILE A 160 4.04 14.90 5.26
CA ILE A 160 4.68 15.10 6.56
C ILE A 160 5.94 14.24 6.67
N SER A 161 5.87 12.96 6.26
CA SER A 161 7.02 12.05 6.26
C SER A 161 8.14 12.55 5.35
N TYR A 162 7.84 12.98 4.13
CA TYR A 162 8.83 13.58 3.23
C TYR A 162 9.47 14.84 3.82
N ALA A 163 8.66 15.74 4.38
CA ALA A 163 9.18 16.97 4.98
C ALA A 163 10.10 16.68 6.18
N ARG A 164 9.73 15.72 7.04
CA ARG A 164 10.58 15.30 8.18
C ARG A 164 11.91 14.71 7.72
N ASN A 165 11.88 13.81 6.74
CA ASN A 165 13.06 13.14 6.22
C ASN A 165 14.07 14.14 5.60
N ARG A 166 13.57 15.27 5.06
CA ARG A 166 14.41 16.35 4.54
C ARG A 166 14.79 17.42 5.57
N GLY A 167 14.34 17.29 6.82
CA GLY A 167 14.58 18.30 7.87
C GLY A 167 13.75 19.58 7.71
N GLU A 168 12.71 19.57 6.86
CA GLU A 168 11.78 20.69 6.65
C GLU A 168 10.73 20.76 7.78
N PHE A 169 11.18 20.88 9.03
CA PHE A 169 10.34 20.69 10.21
C PHE A 169 9.17 21.70 10.32
N SER A 170 9.40 22.97 9.95
CA SER A 170 8.32 23.97 9.94
C SER A 170 7.20 23.58 8.96
N LYS A 171 7.55 23.08 7.79
CA LYS A 171 6.58 22.59 6.80
C LYS A 171 5.83 21.34 7.30
N ALA A 172 6.54 20.43 7.96
CA ALA A 172 5.91 19.26 8.57
C ALA A 172 4.90 19.68 9.65
N GLU A 173 5.26 20.64 10.50
CA GLU A 173 4.37 21.18 11.54
C GLU A 173 3.12 21.85 10.94
N GLU A 174 3.28 22.69 9.90
CA GLU A 174 2.16 23.29 9.17
C GLU A 174 1.19 22.22 8.62
N LEU A 175 1.73 21.16 8.01
CA LEU A 175 0.93 20.05 7.47
C LEU A 175 0.20 19.29 8.59
N ILE A 176 0.85 19.01 9.73
CA ILE A 176 0.23 18.36 10.88
C ILE A 176 -0.99 19.17 11.39
N GLN A 177 -0.91 20.49 11.43
CA GLN A 177 -2.02 21.34 11.85
C GLN A 177 -3.23 21.32 10.89
N THR A 178 -3.07 20.77 9.67
CA THR A 178 -4.20 20.61 8.74
C THR A 178 -4.98 19.31 8.97
N LEU A 179 -4.42 18.36 9.72
CA LEU A 179 -5.09 17.10 10.02
C LEU A 179 -6.22 17.34 11.03
N PRO A 180 -7.37 16.65 10.88
CA PRO A 180 -8.50 16.85 11.78
C PRO A 180 -8.22 16.23 13.16
N ASP A 181 -8.63 16.93 14.22
CA ASP A 181 -8.80 16.31 15.53
C ASP A 181 -10.08 15.46 15.48
N SER A 182 -9.99 14.15 15.58
CA SER A 182 -11.15 13.26 15.59
C SER A 182 -11.51 12.88 17.05
N PRO A 183 -12.46 13.56 17.69
CA PRO A 183 -12.85 13.28 19.09
C PRO A 183 -13.74 12.03 19.21
N ILE A 184 -14.31 11.53 18.11
CA ILE A 184 -15.19 10.35 18.09
C ILE A 184 -14.56 9.26 17.25
N ASP A 185 -14.23 8.16 17.91
CA ASP A 185 -13.71 6.96 17.25
C ASP A 185 -14.87 6.16 16.64
N LYS A 186 -14.94 6.13 15.32
CA LYS A 186 -15.97 5.44 14.55
C LYS A 186 -15.99 3.94 14.84
N GLU A 187 -14.83 3.30 14.92
CA GLU A 187 -14.72 1.85 15.16
C GLU A 187 -15.23 1.49 16.55
N GLU A 188 -14.86 2.27 17.57
CA GLU A 188 -15.39 2.10 18.93
C GLU A 188 -16.90 2.19 18.96
N GLN A 189 -17.48 3.20 18.30
CA GLN A 189 -18.94 3.36 18.25
C GLN A 189 -19.61 2.19 17.51
N LEU A 190 -19.00 1.67 16.45
CA LEU A 190 -19.50 0.50 15.73
C LEU A 190 -19.41 -0.76 16.58
N ALA A 191 -18.31 -0.98 17.30
CA ALA A 191 -18.17 -2.14 18.18
C ALA A 191 -19.23 -2.15 19.29
N ILE A 192 -19.46 -0.99 19.93
CA ILE A 192 -20.51 -0.82 20.94
C ILE A 192 -21.90 -1.08 20.33
N LEU A 193 -22.17 -0.57 19.12
CA LEU A 193 -23.43 -0.77 18.42
C LEU A 193 -23.66 -2.25 18.09
N TYR A 194 -22.66 -2.95 17.54
CA TYR A 194 -22.74 -4.36 17.22
C TYR A 194 -22.95 -5.22 18.47
N GLN A 195 -22.27 -4.90 19.56
CA GLN A 195 -22.49 -5.56 20.84
C GLN A 195 -23.96 -5.41 21.32
N ARG A 196 -24.54 -4.20 21.19
CA ARG A 196 -25.94 -3.93 21.53
C ARG A 196 -26.92 -4.66 20.62
N GLN A 197 -26.56 -4.93 19.38
CA GLN A 197 -27.35 -5.69 18.41
C GLN A 197 -27.21 -7.22 18.57
N GLY A 198 -26.34 -7.70 19.48
CA GLY A 198 -26.04 -9.12 19.62
C GLY A 198 -25.11 -9.68 18.53
N LYS A 199 -24.48 -8.81 17.73
CA LYS A 199 -23.52 -9.17 16.68
C LYS A 199 -22.12 -9.27 17.29
N TYR A 200 -21.93 -10.23 18.18
CA TYR A 200 -20.71 -10.32 19.01
C TYR A 200 -19.46 -10.59 18.20
N GLU A 201 -19.51 -11.42 17.15
CA GLU A 201 -18.35 -11.72 16.30
C GLU A 201 -17.80 -10.46 15.60
N GLN A 202 -18.71 -9.63 15.06
CA GLN A 202 -18.31 -8.35 14.43
C GLN A 202 -17.74 -7.35 15.43
N ALA A 203 -18.34 -7.26 16.62
CA ALA A 203 -17.80 -6.41 17.69
C ALA A 203 -16.44 -6.91 18.17
N GLN A 204 -16.24 -8.22 18.29
CA GLN A 204 -15.01 -8.86 18.71
C GLN A 204 -13.88 -8.56 17.73
N GLY A 205 -14.10 -8.74 16.42
CA GLY A 205 -13.08 -8.43 15.40
C GLY A 205 -12.59 -6.98 15.49
N ILE A 206 -13.49 -6.02 15.71
CA ILE A 206 -13.10 -4.61 15.92
C ILE A 206 -12.23 -4.46 17.17
N TRP A 207 -12.62 -5.06 18.31
CA TRP A 207 -11.84 -4.94 19.54
C TRP A 207 -10.46 -5.60 19.43
N GLU A 208 -10.35 -6.74 18.75
CA GLU A 208 -9.09 -7.42 18.49
C GLU A 208 -8.16 -6.59 17.61
N HIS A 209 -8.70 -6.00 16.53
CA HIS A 209 -7.95 -5.05 15.69
C HIS A 209 -7.45 -3.84 16.49
N ARG A 210 -8.29 -3.28 17.35
CA ARG A 210 -7.90 -2.16 18.24
C ARG A 210 -6.83 -2.52 19.24
N ILE A 211 -6.85 -3.74 19.77
CA ILE A 211 -5.76 -4.24 20.64
C ILE A 211 -4.45 -4.28 19.86
N LEU A 212 -4.43 -4.88 18.67
CA LEU A 212 -3.26 -4.93 17.81
C LEU A 212 -2.70 -3.53 17.52
N HIS A 213 -3.57 -2.62 17.12
CA HIS A 213 -3.21 -1.24 16.81
C HIS A 213 -2.65 -0.51 18.05
N GLY A 214 -3.36 -0.58 19.18
CA GLY A 214 -2.93 0.08 20.43
C GLY A 214 -1.59 -0.44 20.94
N VAL A 215 -1.34 -1.74 20.84
CA VAL A 215 -0.04 -2.32 21.22
C VAL A 215 1.07 -1.85 20.27
N THR A 216 0.81 -1.78 18.97
CA THR A 216 1.76 -1.24 18.00
C THR A 216 2.09 0.22 18.27
N GLU A 217 1.11 1.04 18.67
CA GLU A 217 1.33 2.43 19.10
C GLU A 217 2.23 2.50 20.35
N ILE A 218 1.97 1.65 21.35
CA ILE A 218 2.82 1.56 22.53
C ILE A 218 4.25 1.17 22.17
N GLN A 219 4.43 0.17 21.31
CA GLN A 219 5.76 -0.27 20.84
C GLN A 219 6.49 0.88 20.13
N THR A 220 5.80 1.58 19.24
CA THR A 220 6.34 2.75 18.53
C THR A 220 6.77 3.85 19.52
N ALA A 221 5.95 4.16 20.50
CA ALA A 221 6.27 5.16 21.51
C ALA A 221 7.48 4.75 22.37
N LEU A 222 7.57 3.48 22.74
CA LEU A 222 8.72 2.94 23.49
C LEU A 222 10.01 3.03 22.67
N MET A 223 9.99 2.68 21.37
CA MET A 223 11.16 2.78 20.50
C MET A 223 11.63 4.23 20.32
N ASN A 224 10.71 5.18 20.09
CA ASN A 224 11.07 6.59 20.01
C ASN A 224 11.68 7.12 21.31
N LYS A 225 11.12 6.73 22.47
CA LYS A 225 11.69 7.10 23.78
C LYS A 225 13.06 6.50 24.00
N LEU A 226 13.27 5.25 23.57
CA LEU A 226 14.56 4.56 23.65
C LEU A 226 15.60 5.30 22.81
N GLU A 227 15.28 5.67 21.56
CA GLU A 227 16.15 6.48 20.70
C GLU A 227 16.52 7.80 21.37
N TRP A 228 15.55 8.49 21.98
CA TRP A 228 15.85 9.73 22.72
C TRP A 228 16.73 9.51 23.95
N ALA A 229 16.59 8.37 24.63
CA ALA A 229 17.46 8.02 25.75
C ALA A 229 18.90 7.77 25.28
N LEU A 230 19.10 7.10 24.13
CA LEU A 230 20.40 6.88 23.51
C LEU A 230 21.03 8.21 23.07
N LEU A 231 20.31 9.05 22.34
CA LEU A 231 20.77 10.38 21.91
C LEU A 231 21.19 11.27 23.10
N ARG A 232 20.52 11.13 24.23
CA ARG A 232 20.82 11.87 25.48
C ARG A 232 21.86 11.17 26.36
N LYS A 233 22.42 10.04 25.91
CA LYS A 233 23.42 9.24 26.64
C LYS A 233 22.92 8.80 28.01
N ARG A 234 21.70 8.25 28.07
CA ARG A 234 21.06 7.72 29.28
C ARG A 234 20.89 6.21 29.17
N PRO A 235 21.95 5.41 29.30
CA PRO A 235 21.90 3.97 29.05
C PRO A 235 20.94 3.22 29.96
N GLN A 236 20.84 3.62 31.23
CA GLN A 236 19.91 2.98 32.18
C GLN A 236 18.44 3.18 31.81
N GLU A 237 18.08 4.36 31.26
CA GLU A 237 16.74 4.64 30.76
C GLU A 237 16.47 3.81 29.50
N ALA A 238 17.45 3.70 28.58
CA ALA A 238 17.35 2.90 27.38
C ALA A 238 17.13 1.41 27.69
N GLU A 239 17.89 0.85 28.64
CA GLU A 239 17.71 -0.53 29.09
C GLU A 239 16.32 -0.79 29.68
N ALA A 240 15.83 0.10 30.55
CA ALA A 240 14.50 -0.03 31.14
C ALA A 240 13.39 0.04 30.08
N LEU A 241 13.56 0.87 29.03
CA LEU A 241 12.62 0.95 27.92
C LEU A 241 12.67 -0.30 27.03
N ALA A 242 13.85 -0.90 26.84
CA ALA A 242 13.99 -2.17 26.13
C ALA A 242 13.32 -3.32 26.88
N ASP A 243 13.46 -3.39 28.22
CA ASP A 243 12.75 -4.37 29.05
C ASP A 243 11.23 -4.24 28.93
N LEU A 244 10.71 -3.00 28.92
CA LEU A 244 9.29 -2.74 28.73
C LEU A 244 8.83 -3.16 27.33
N TYR A 245 9.59 -2.84 26.29
CA TYR A 245 9.30 -3.21 24.91
C TYR A 245 9.21 -4.73 24.74
N GLU A 246 10.19 -5.46 25.26
CA GLU A 246 10.23 -6.92 25.25
C GLU A 246 9.03 -7.53 26.01
N THR A 247 8.71 -6.96 27.18
CA THR A 247 7.57 -7.38 27.99
C THR A 247 6.25 -7.18 27.26
N VAL A 248 6.01 -6.01 26.66
CA VAL A 248 4.79 -5.70 25.89
C VAL A 248 4.67 -6.63 24.69
N THR A 249 5.75 -6.80 23.93
CA THR A 249 5.78 -7.68 22.77
C THR A 249 5.41 -9.12 23.12
N SER A 250 5.97 -9.64 24.22
CA SER A 250 5.73 -10.99 24.68
C SER A 250 4.33 -11.17 25.30
N LEU A 251 3.87 -10.20 26.08
CA LEU A 251 2.55 -10.23 26.74
C LEU A 251 1.41 -10.28 25.75
N PHE A 252 1.52 -9.52 24.64
CA PHE A 252 0.52 -9.47 23.60
C PHE A 252 0.80 -10.42 22.42
N CYS A 253 1.71 -11.37 22.60
CA CYS A 253 1.98 -12.46 21.65
C CYS A 253 2.28 -11.99 20.20
N PHE A 254 3.00 -10.89 20.06
CA PHE A 254 3.50 -10.42 18.77
C PHE A 254 4.56 -11.37 18.19
N PRO A 255 4.90 -11.25 16.88
CA PRO A 255 5.94 -12.08 16.26
C PRO A 255 7.21 -12.15 17.13
N GLY A 256 7.72 -13.36 17.35
CA GLY A 256 8.80 -13.61 18.32
C GLY A 256 10.08 -12.82 18.07
N TRP A 257 10.34 -12.45 16.80
CA TRP A 257 11.51 -11.65 16.41
C TRP A 257 11.41 -10.19 16.87
N MET A 258 10.21 -9.62 16.99
CA MET A 258 10.03 -8.21 17.35
C MET A 258 10.60 -7.85 18.72
N ARG A 259 10.60 -8.78 19.66
CA ARG A 259 11.15 -8.53 21.02
C ARG A 259 12.61 -8.14 21.02
N TYR A 260 13.35 -8.46 19.97
CA TYR A 260 14.77 -8.16 19.85
C TYR A 260 15.08 -6.75 19.37
N ASN A 261 14.11 -6.04 18.78
CA ASN A 261 14.32 -4.73 18.14
C ASN A 261 14.96 -3.71 19.08
N ALA A 262 14.42 -3.56 20.29
CA ALA A 262 14.91 -2.56 21.24
C ALA A 262 16.34 -2.86 21.73
N ARG A 263 16.65 -4.13 21.99
CA ARG A 263 18.00 -4.57 22.37
C ARG A 263 18.99 -4.39 21.22
N LEU A 264 18.57 -4.71 19.99
CA LEU A 264 19.42 -4.51 18.82
C LEU A 264 19.77 -3.03 18.64
N GLN A 265 18.80 -2.12 18.81
CA GLN A 265 19.03 -0.68 18.71
C GLN A 265 20.07 -0.17 19.73
N ILE A 266 20.03 -0.68 20.98
CA ILE A 266 21.02 -0.36 22.02
C ILE A 266 22.42 -0.86 21.59
N ALA A 267 22.51 -2.10 21.11
CA ALA A 267 23.77 -2.69 20.70
C ALA A 267 24.39 -1.98 19.49
N LEU A 268 23.55 -1.53 18.54
CA LEU A 268 23.97 -0.76 17.38
C LEU A 268 24.50 0.63 17.78
N ASP A 269 23.80 1.35 18.66
CA ASP A 269 24.24 2.66 19.16
C ASP A 269 25.59 2.56 19.89
N ALA A 270 25.78 1.45 20.64
CA ALA A 270 27.04 1.16 21.31
C ALA A 270 28.15 0.63 20.36
N GLN A 271 27.84 0.33 19.11
CA GLN A 271 28.70 -0.38 18.15
C GLN A 271 29.29 -1.69 18.75
N ASP A 272 28.49 -2.38 19.60
CA ASP A 272 28.86 -3.63 20.22
C ASP A 272 28.59 -4.81 19.27
N GLY A 273 29.62 -5.20 18.52
CA GLY A 273 29.53 -6.28 17.53
C GLY A 273 29.18 -7.65 18.14
N ASP A 274 29.61 -7.93 19.39
CA ASP A 274 29.30 -9.19 20.05
C ASP A 274 27.83 -9.25 20.48
N ALA A 275 27.32 -8.17 21.07
CA ALA A 275 25.90 -8.05 21.40
C ALA A 275 25.01 -8.09 20.15
N CYS A 276 25.36 -7.34 19.10
CA CYS A 276 24.64 -7.37 17.84
C CYS A 276 24.57 -8.78 17.24
N PHE A 277 25.68 -9.49 17.19
CA PHE A 277 25.73 -10.85 16.68
C PHE A 277 24.87 -11.81 17.54
N ALA A 278 24.97 -11.73 18.85
CA ALA A 278 24.16 -12.56 19.76
C ALA A 278 22.66 -12.34 19.58
N ILE A 279 22.23 -11.10 19.33
CA ILE A 279 20.84 -10.75 19.08
C ILE A 279 20.39 -11.21 17.68
N LEU A 280 21.16 -10.90 16.65
CA LEU A 280 20.84 -11.24 15.26
C LEU A 280 20.79 -12.75 15.04
N SER A 281 21.64 -13.53 15.73
CA SER A 281 21.62 -14.99 15.66
C SER A 281 20.33 -15.63 16.19
N GLN A 282 19.56 -14.91 17.02
CA GLN A 282 18.26 -15.34 17.52
C GLN A 282 17.11 -14.70 16.72
N MET A 283 17.26 -13.45 16.35
CA MET A 283 16.23 -12.67 15.65
C MET A 283 15.98 -13.18 14.23
N LEU A 284 17.04 -13.38 13.44
CA LEU A 284 16.91 -13.78 12.02
C LEU A 284 16.21 -15.14 11.83
N PRO A 285 16.49 -16.20 12.61
CA PRO A 285 15.69 -17.41 12.56
C PRO A 285 14.24 -17.19 12.95
N ALA A 286 13.99 -16.39 14.01
CA ALA A 286 12.64 -16.09 14.48
C ALA A 286 11.81 -15.27 13.46
N MET A 287 12.45 -14.49 12.59
CA MET A 287 11.76 -13.79 11.49
C MET A 287 11.20 -14.74 10.42
N LYS A 288 11.73 -15.95 10.33
CA LYS A 288 11.23 -16.99 9.40
C LYS A 288 10.11 -17.85 9.99
N GLU A 289 9.85 -17.72 11.29
CA GLU A 289 8.74 -18.41 11.93
C GLU A 289 7.41 -17.78 11.51
N THR A 290 6.43 -18.64 11.21
CA THR A 290 5.07 -18.17 10.88
C THR A 290 4.41 -17.67 12.15
N TRP A 291 3.99 -16.42 12.16
CA TRP A 291 3.14 -15.87 13.19
C TRP A 291 1.68 -16.05 12.80
N ASP A 292 0.94 -16.79 13.61
CA ASP A 292 -0.49 -17.00 13.42
C ASP A 292 -1.24 -16.36 14.60
N PRO A 293 -1.80 -15.14 14.41
CA PRO A 293 -2.51 -14.44 15.47
C PRO A 293 -3.76 -15.21 15.95
N GLN A 294 -4.41 -15.97 15.07
CA GLN A 294 -5.66 -16.68 15.40
C GLN A 294 -5.48 -17.79 16.44
N THR A 295 -4.24 -18.24 16.68
CA THR A 295 -3.94 -19.21 17.74
C THR A 295 -4.01 -18.61 19.13
N HIS A 296 -4.08 -17.28 19.26
CA HIS A 296 -4.13 -16.59 20.53
C HIS A 296 -5.52 -16.00 20.81
N PRO A 297 -6.07 -16.13 22.03
CA PRO A 297 -7.42 -15.67 22.36
C PRO A 297 -7.64 -14.15 22.19
N LEU A 298 -6.56 -13.35 22.13
CA LEU A 298 -6.65 -11.91 21.84
C LEU A 298 -6.96 -11.59 20.39
N TYR A 299 -6.82 -12.56 19.45
CA TYR A 299 -6.88 -12.30 17.99
C TYR A 299 -7.64 -13.40 17.24
N ALA A 300 -8.49 -14.16 17.94
CA ALA A 300 -9.16 -15.34 17.39
C ALA A 300 -10.11 -15.02 16.22
N SER A 301 -10.61 -13.79 16.14
CA SER A 301 -11.50 -13.31 15.08
C SER A 301 -10.82 -12.31 14.14
N ALA A 302 -9.50 -12.06 14.32
CA ALA A 302 -8.77 -11.22 13.39
C ALA A 302 -8.84 -11.89 12.02
N ASP A 303 -9.48 -11.21 11.06
CA ASP A 303 -9.47 -11.65 9.66
C ASP A 303 -8.03 -11.87 9.25
N ASP A 304 -7.81 -12.96 8.53
CA ASP A 304 -6.52 -13.32 7.98
C ASP A 304 -6.01 -12.08 7.23
N ALA A 305 -5.13 -11.32 7.87
CA ALA A 305 -4.37 -10.27 7.20
C ALA A 305 -3.51 -11.02 6.18
N GLY A 306 -4.14 -11.37 5.06
CA GLY A 306 -3.66 -12.26 4.04
C GLY A 306 -2.21 -11.95 3.71
N GLY A 307 -1.31 -12.82 4.10
CA GLY A 307 0.08 -12.65 3.79
C GLY A 307 1.07 -12.80 4.94
N SER A 308 0.68 -13.22 6.15
CA SER A 308 1.63 -13.29 7.27
C SER A 308 2.86 -14.16 6.95
N THR A 309 2.69 -15.25 6.22
CA THR A 309 3.82 -16.15 5.83
C THR A 309 4.66 -15.54 4.71
N PHE A 310 4.03 -14.89 3.75
CA PHE A 310 4.70 -14.25 2.61
C PHE A 310 5.41 -12.95 3.04
N LEU A 311 4.79 -12.17 3.91
CA LEU A 311 5.39 -10.97 4.50
C LEU A 311 6.58 -11.31 5.41
N SER A 312 6.53 -12.41 6.20
CA SER A 312 7.60 -12.76 7.12
C SER A 312 8.89 -13.19 6.39
N SER A 313 8.79 -13.98 5.31
CA SER A 313 9.98 -14.35 4.54
C SER A 313 10.62 -13.15 3.84
N ARG A 314 9.82 -12.25 3.26
CA ARG A 314 10.30 -11.02 2.63
C ARG A 314 10.92 -10.04 3.62
N LEU A 315 10.32 -9.89 4.81
CA LEU A 315 10.90 -9.06 5.86
C LEU A 315 12.29 -9.53 6.25
N ALA A 316 12.48 -10.85 6.41
CA ALA A 316 13.80 -11.41 6.71
C ALA A 316 14.81 -11.13 5.57
N ASP A 317 14.40 -11.31 4.32
CA ASP A 317 15.28 -11.07 3.15
C ASP A 317 15.61 -9.57 3.00
N THR A 318 14.61 -8.68 3.18
CA THR A 318 14.82 -7.22 3.17
C THR A 318 15.75 -6.79 4.29
N PHE A 319 15.55 -7.31 5.50
CA PHE A 319 16.42 -6.99 6.62
C PHE A 319 17.84 -7.52 6.44
N CYS A 320 18.01 -8.72 5.86
CA CYS A 320 19.34 -9.23 5.47
C CYS A 320 20.01 -8.33 4.42
N PHE A 321 19.24 -7.80 3.48
CA PHE A 321 19.76 -6.84 2.50
C PHE A 321 20.21 -5.53 3.17
N GLU A 322 19.42 -4.97 4.09
CA GLU A 322 19.79 -3.78 4.88
C GLU A 322 21.06 -4.01 5.68
N LEU A 323 21.17 -5.13 6.40
CA LEU A 323 22.37 -5.51 7.14
C LEU A 323 23.62 -5.58 6.25
N SER A 324 23.44 -5.95 4.98
CA SER A 324 24.53 -6.08 4.01
C SER A 324 24.94 -4.76 3.36
N THR A 325 24.05 -3.77 3.31
CA THR A 325 24.24 -2.55 2.49
C THR A 325 24.33 -1.26 3.29
N HIS A 326 23.58 -1.08 4.36
CA HIS A 326 23.51 0.16 5.13
C HIS A 326 24.79 0.40 5.94
N GLU A 327 25.23 1.66 6.01
CA GLU A 327 26.49 2.06 6.68
C GLU A 327 26.47 1.81 8.19
N GLU A 328 25.32 1.88 8.83
CA GLU A 328 25.22 1.65 10.27
C GLU A 328 25.61 0.23 10.69
N TYR A 329 25.51 -0.75 9.78
CA TYR A 329 25.91 -2.14 10.01
C TYR A 329 27.34 -2.45 9.48
N ALA A 330 28.08 -1.47 8.96
CA ALA A 330 29.36 -1.70 8.33
C ALA A 330 30.35 -2.41 9.26
N PHE A 331 30.36 -2.08 10.54
CA PHE A 331 31.26 -2.67 11.54
C PHE A 331 30.99 -4.18 11.81
N LEU A 332 29.82 -4.71 11.38
CA LEU A 332 29.50 -6.13 11.49
C LEU A 332 30.04 -6.92 10.29
N ARG A 333 30.22 -6.32 9.13
CA ARG A 333 30.57 -7.01 7.87
C ARG A 333 31.98 -7.57 7.85
N ASP A 334 32.88 -7.02 8.66
CA ASP A 334 34.24 -7.53 8.81
C ASP A 334 34.34 -8.78 9.72
N ARG A 335 33.25 -9.19 10.32
CA ARG A 335 33.20 -10.32 11.25
C ARG A 335 32.91 -11.62 10.51
N ALA A 336 33.72 -12.62 10.72
CA ALA A 336 33.57 -13.94 10.11
C ALA A 336 32.30 -14.69 10.57
N ASP A 337 31.93 -14.52 11.86
CA ASP A 337 30.73 -15.13 12.44
C ASP A 337 29.43 -14.49 11.89
N PHE A 338 29.42 -13.19 11.68
CA PHE A 338 28.32 -12.48 11.05
C PHE A 338 28.12 -12.91 9.59
N ASN A 339 29.21 -13.01 8.82
CA ASN A 339 29.16 -13.45 7.43
C ASN A 339 28.64 -14.90 7.31
N ALA A 340 29.07 -15.80 8.20
CA ALA A 340 28.54 -17.16 8.26
C ALA A 340 27.03 -17.22 8.59
N LEU A 341 26.55 -16.33 9.50
CA LEU A 341 25.14 -16.19 9.80
C LEU A 341 24.34 -15.74 8.58
N MET A 342 24.83 -14.71 7.88
CA MET A 342 24.18 -14.18 6.66
C MET A 342 24.10 -15.23 5.54
N GLU A 343 25.14 -16.02 5.33
CA GLU A 343 25.13 -17.13 4.38
C GLU A 343 24.07 -18.20 4.77
N THR A 344 23.95 -18.51 6.05
CA THR A 344 22.98 -19.51 6.54
C THR A 344 21.53 -19.04 6.37
N VAL A 345 21.29 -17.76 6.52
CA VAL A 345 19.94 -17.16 6.44
C VAL A 345 19.56 -16.80 5.00
N GLY A 346 20.52 -16.34 4.17
CA GLY A 346 20.30 -15.91 2.79
C GLY A 346 20.21 -17.04 1.76
N HIS A 347 20.64 -18.26 2.06
CA HIS A 347 20.75 -19.38 1.10
C HIS A 347 19.56 -20.36 1.07
N ARG A 348 18.34 -19.93 1.43
CA ARG A 348 17.12 -20.73 1.20
C ARG A 348 16.05 -19.90 0.48
N SER A 349 16.35 -19.54 -0.77
CA SER A 349 15.35 -19.13 -1.76
C SER A 349 15.13 -20.23 -2.79
#